data_2a8b74604d9c423e9f6302086d6d2866
#
_entry.id   2a8b74604d9c423e9f6302086d6d2866
#
_cell.length_a   1.000
_cell.length_b   1.000
_cell.length_c   1.000
_cell.angle_alpha   90.00
_cell.angle_beta   90.00
_cell.angle_gamma   90.00
#
_symmetry.space_group_name_H-M   'P 1'
#
loop_
_entity.id
_entity.type
_entity.pdbx_description
1 polymer ?
#
loop_
_entity_poly.entity_id
_entity_poly.type
_entity_poly.pdbx_seq_one_letter_code
_entity_poly.pdbx_strand_id
1 'polypeptide(L)'
;MGDNGREPVKVLSTSESWGLLREAVVGRLAVMVDDQPDIFPVNYLVDHGSIVFRTAEGTKLASSVGRLVAFEVDGYDSSSGEAWSVVIKGKAREVKQLHEVLEALDLPLFPWHAAPKRRIIRIEPEAVSGRRFHVLDAPARHMPARPPRAAPE
;
A
#
# COMPACT_ATOMS: atom_id res chain seq x y z
N MET A 1 17.49 -14.59 -34.10
CA MET A 1 17.07 -13.26 -33.64
C MET A 1 16.61 -13.43 -32.20
N GLY A 2 17.42 -12.95 -31.29
CA GLY A 2 17.24 -13.26 -29.89
C GLY A 2 15.98 -12.65 -29.32
N ASP A 3 15.07 -13.49 -28.88
CA ASP A 3 14.12 -13.18 -27.86
C ASP A 3 14.93 -12.74 -26.65
N ASN A 4 15.03 -11.47 -26.42
CA ASN A 4 15.64 -10.89 -25.23
C ASN A 4 14.75 -11.24 -24.05
N GLY A 5 14.90 -12.42 -23.49
CA GLY A 5 14.34 -13.00 -22.27
C GLY A 5 13.62 -12.09 -21.26
N ARG A 6 12.85 -11.13 -21.73
CA ARG A 6 11.93 -10.36 -20.94
C ARG A 6 10.65 -11.17 -20.79
N GLU A 7 10.52 -11.83 -19.67
CA GLU A 7 9.21 -12.37 -19.34
C GLU A 7 8.19 -11.25 -19.38
N PRO A 8 7.06 -11.50 -20.07
CA PRO A 8 6.03 -10.47 -20.17
C PRO A 8 5.45 -10.15 -18.80
N VAL A 9 5.05 -8.91 -18.59
CA VAL A 9 4.28 -8.51 -17.40
C VAL A 9 3.01 -9.35 -17.35
N LYS A 10 2.82 -10.08 -16.27
CA LYS A 10 1.61 -10.86 -16.04
C LYS A 10 0.55 -9.99 -15.37
N VAL A 11 -0.60 -9.85 -16.01
CA VAL A 11 -1.77 -9.22 -15.39
C VAL A 11 -2.39 -10.22 -14.41
N LEU A 12 -2.55 -9.79 -13.16
CA LEU A 12 -3.18 -10.59 -12.12
C LEU A 12 -4.71 -10.49 -12.22
N SER A 13 -5.38 -11.59 -11.89
CA SER A 13 -6.84 -11.57 -11.73
C SER A 13 -7.23 -10.68 -10.52
N THR A 14 -8.49 -10.29 -10.48
CA THR A 14 -9.05 -9.57 -9.32
C THR A 14 -8.89 -10.39 -8.04
N SER A 15 -9.15 -11.68 -8.09
CA SER A 15 -9.01 -12.59 -6.95
C SER A 15 -7.56 -12.69 -6.46
N GLU A 16 -6.60 -12.84 -7.37
CA GLU A 16 -5.16 -12.87 -7.03
C GLU A 16 -4.73 -11.53 -6.40
N SER A 17 -5.20 -10.42 -6.95
CA SER A 17 -4.91 -9.08 -6.42
C SER A 17 -5.41 -8.90 -4.99
N TRP A 18 -6.63 -9.31 -4.70
CA TRP A 18 -7.17 -9.26 -3.34
C TRP A 18 -6.43 -10.20 -2.39
N GLY A 19 -5.98 -11.37 -2.88
CA GLY A 19 -5.16 -12.28 -2.10
C GLY A 19 -3.85 -11.63 -1.62
N LEU A 20 -3.17 -10.92 -2.51
CA LEU A 20 -1.95 -10.18 -2.17
C LEU A 20 -2.22 -9.03 -1.19
N LEU A 21 -3.32 -8.32 -1.37
CA LEU A 21 -3.74 -7.25 -0.46
C LEU A 21 -3.99 -7.76 0.96
N ARG A 22 -4.53 -8.98 1.11
CA ARG A 22 -4.78 -9.56 2.43
C ARG A 22 -3.51 -9.99 3.16
N GLU A 23 -2.44 -10.30 2.44
CA GLU A 23 -1.18 -10.76 3.02
C GLU A 23 -0.31 -9.61 3.52
N ALA A 24 -0.40 -8.45 2.89
CA ALA A 24 0.40 -7.28 3.27
C ALA A 24 -0.27 -6.51 4.43
N VAL A 25 0.50 -5.68 5.09
CA VAL A 25 0.09 -4.92 6.29
C VAL A 25 0.15 -3.42 6.06
N VAL A 26 1.06 -2.98 5.22
CA VAL A 26 1.30 -1.57 4.92
C VAL A 26 1.08 -1.32 3.44
N GLY A 27 0.34 -0.29 3.13
CA GLY A 27 0.16 0.21 1.78
C GLY A 27 0.46 1.69 1.72
N ARG A 28 0.36 2.24 0.54
CA ARG A 28 0.57 3.66 0.28
C ARG A 28 -0.70 4.27 -0.26
N LEU A 29 -1.15 5.32 0.40
CA LEU A 29 -2.31 6.10 -0.02
C LEU A 29 -1.84 7.34 -0.78
N ALA A 30 -2.25 7.46 -2.03
CA ALA A 30 -2.00 8.62 -2.86
C ALA A 30 -3.24 9.51 -2.90
N VAL A 31 -3.08 10.76 -2.54
CA VAL A 31 -4.16 11.74 -2.43
C VAL A 31 -3.75 13.06 -3.09
N MET A 32 -4.74 13.86 -3.45
CA MET A 32 -4.53 15.24 -3.87
C MET A 32 -4.85 16.16 -2.69
N VAL A 33 -3.87 16.95 -2.28
CA VAL A 33 -4.02 17.95 -1.22
C VAL A 33 -3.59 19.30 -1.80
N ASP A 34 -4.50 20.27 -1.83
CA ASP A 34 -4.23 21.61 -2.37
C ASP A 34 -3.63 21.56 -3.80
N ASP A 35 -4.25 20.76 -4.68
CA ASP A 35 -3.83 20.51 -6.06
C ASP A 35 -2.44 19.89 -6.22
N GLN A 36 -1.89 19.34 -5.14
CA GLN A 36 -0.61 18.62 -5.18
C GLN A 36 -0.80 17.15 -4.80
N PRO A 37 -0.17 16.22 -5.51
CA PRO A 37 -0.17 14.83 -5.11
C PRO A 37 0.66 14.62 -3.85
N ASP A 38 0.17 13.80 -2.95
CA ASP A 38 0.86 13.41 -1.74
C ASP A 38 0.71 11.90 -1.52
N ILE A 39 1.67 11.29 -0.85
CA ILE A 39 1.69 9.85 -0.60
C ILE A 39 1.95 9.60 0.87
N PHE A 40 1.14 8.73 1.48
CA PHE A 40 1.27 8.36 2.87
C PHE A 40 1.32 6.85 3.04
N PRO A 41 2.29 6.30 3.79
CA PRO A 41 2.22 4.91 4.25
C PRO A 41 1.13 4.79 5.31
N VAL A 42 0.31 3.75 5.17
CA VAL A 42 -0.77 3.47 6.11
C VAL A 42 -0.83 1.98 6.41
N ASN A 43 -1.08 1.64 7.67
CA ASN A 43 -1.52 0.31 8.03
C ASN A 43 -2.99 0.15 7.62
N TYR A 44 -3.31 -0.99 7.07
CA TYR A 44 -4.65 -1.24 6.57
C TYR A 44 -5.10 -2.66 6.83
N LEU A 45 -6.38 -2.87 6.65
CA LEU A 45 -7.00 -4.18 6.57
C LEU A 45 -7.92 -4.24 5.36
N VAL A 46 -8.09 -5.44 4.84
CA VAL A 46 -9.14 -5.76 3.88
C VAL A 46 -10.37 -6.21 4.64
N ASP A 47 -11.50 -5.56 4.39
CA ASP A 47 -12.76 -5.87 5.02
C ASP A 47 -13.91 -5.70 4.05
N HIS A 48 -14.72 -6.75 3.83
CA HIS A 48 -15.85 -6.74 2.90
C HIS A 48 -15.51 -6.17 1.51
N GLY A 49 -14.36 -6.58 0.95
CA GLY A 49 -13.94 -6.12 -0.37
C GLY A 49 -13.57 -4.64 -0.44
N SER A 50 -13.16 -4.06 0.66
CA SER A 50 -12.69 -2.68 0.74
C SER A 50 -11.42 -2.58 1.59
N ILE A 51 -10.77 -1.43 1.52
CA ILE A 51 -9.58 -1.12 2.32
C ILE A 51 -10.02 -0.25 3.50
N VAL A 52 -9.63 -0.64 4.71
CA VAL A 52 -9.96 0.10 5.93
C VAL A 52 -8.67 0.49 6.65
N PHE A 53 -8.60 1.74 7.05
CA PHE A 53 -7.49 2.24 7.86
C PHE A 53 -7.97 3.29 8.87
N ARG A 54 -7.14 3.58 9.85
CA ARG A 54 -7.41 4.62 10.85
C ARG A 54 -6.53 5.82 10.62
N THR A 55 -7.07 7.00 10.87
CA THR A 55 -6.33 8.26 10.82
C THR A 55 -6.74 9.15 12.00
N ALA A 56 -5.83 10.03 12.41
CA ALA A 56 -6.15 11.05 13.41
C ALA A 56 -6.92 12.21 12.77
N GLU A 57 -7.77 12.85 13.55
CA GLU A 57 -8.47 14.05 13.14
C GLU A 57 -7.46 15.20 12.85
N GLY A 58 -7.75 16.02 11.83
CA GLY A 58 -6.90 17.15 11.43
C GLY A 58 -5.66 16.78 10.61
N THR A 59 -5.51 15.52 10.22
CA THR A 59 -4.41 15.09 9.33
C THR A 59 -4.75 15.34 7.86
N LYS A 60 -3.72 15.41 7.02
CA LYS A 60 -3.91 15.48 5.55
C LYS A 60 -4.68 14.28 5.02
N LEU A 61 -4.52 13.10 5.62
CA LEU A 61 -5.30 11.90 5.28
C LEU A 61 -6.79 12.10 5.48
N ALA A 62 -7.18 12.82 6.52
CA ALA A 62 -8.59 13.14 6.78
C ALA A 62 -9.20 14.01 5.68
N SER A 63 -8.39 14.81 4.98
CA SER A 63 -8.87 15.64 3.86
C SER A 63 -9.22 14.83 2.61
N SER A 64 -8.80 13.57 2.54
CA SER A 64 -9.12 12.68 1.42
C SER A 64 -10.56 12.17 1.42
N VAL A 65 -11.27 12.33 2.55
CA VAL A 65 -12.65 11.86 2.70
C VAL A 65 -13.57 12.54 1.68
N GLY A 66 -14.36 11.73 1.00
CA GLY A 66 -15.25 12.18 -0.07
C GLY A 66 -14.59 12.34 -1.44
N ARG A 67 -13.30 12.03 -1.55
CA ARG A 67 -12.52 12.18 -2.78
C ARG A 67 -12.08 10.83 -3.33
N LEU A 68 -11.79 10.81 -4.64
CA LEU A 68 -11.11 9.68 -5.26
C LEU A 68 -9.66 9.64 -4.80
N VAL A 69 -9.21 8.44 -4.45
CA VAL A 69 -7.85 8.17 -4.02
C VAL A 69 -7.30 6.97 -4.76
N ALA A 70 -5.99 6.81 -4.74
CA ALA A 70 -5.33 5.59 -5.16
C ALA A 70 -4.62 4.96 -3.95
N PHE A 71 -4.71 3.65 -3.86
CA PHE A 71 -4.06 2.87 -2.82
C PHE A 71 -3.22 1.78 -3.47
N GLU A 72 -1.97 1.67 -3.09
CA GLU A 72 -1.03 0.75 -3.70
C GLU A 72 -0.34 -0.11 -2.64
N VAL A 73 -0.18 -1.37 -2.98
CA VAL A 73 0.66 -2.30 -2.22
C VAL A 73 1.58 -3.01 -3.21
N ASP A 74 2.82 -3.19 -2.84
CA ASP A 74 3.78 -3.92 -3.66
C ASP A 74 4.66 -4.84 -2.83
N GLY A 75 5.32 -5.74 -3.52
CA GLY A 75 6.28 -6.64 -2.93
C GLY A 75 7.38 -7.02 -3.92
N TYR A 76 8.52 -7.40 -3.38
CA TYR A 76 9.68 -7.85 -4.14
C TYR A 76 10.32 -9.04 -3.46
N ASP A 77 10.52 -10.11 -4.21
CA ASP A 77 11.26 -11.28 -3.77
C ASP A 77 12.64 -11.27 -4.42
N SER A 78 13.66 -10.98 -3.63
CA SER A 78 15.04 -10.92 -4.10
C SER A 78 15.60 -12.29 -4.53
N SER A 79 15.03 -13.39 -4.04
CA SER A 79 15.47 -14.74 -4.40
C SER A 79 15.03 -15.15 -5.81
N SER A 80 13.82 -14.75 -6.20
CA SER A 80 13.25 -15.05 -7.53
C SER A 80 13.39 -13.90 -8.51
N GLY A 81 13.65 -12.69 -8.05
CA GLY A 81 13.62 -11.48 -8.87
C GLY A 81 12.22 -11.04 -9.26
N GLU A 82 11.20 -11.66 -8.71
CA GLU A 82 9.82 -11.28 -8.98
C GLU A 82 9.35 -10.12 -8.11
N ALA A 83 8.67 -9.18 -8.74
CA ALA A 83 7.93 -8.12 -8.07
C ALA A 83 6.46 -8.18 -8.46
N TRP A 84 5.63 -7.63 -7.61
CA TRP A 84 4.21 -7.48 -7.86
C TRP A 84 3.73 -6.14 -7.32
N SER A 85 2.67 -5.63 -7.91
CA SER A 85 1.98 -4.45 -7.39
C SER A 85 0.47 -4.59 -7.59
N VAL A 86 -0.28 -4.08 -6.65
CA VAL A 86 -1.73 -3.97 -6.72
C VAL A 86 -2.12 -2.53 -6.46
N VAL A 87 -2.93 -1.97 -7.34
CA VAL A 87 -3.45 -0.61 -7.22
C VAL A 87 -4.97 -0.67 -7.14
N ILE A 88 -5.51 -0.02 -6.13
CA ILE A 88 -6.95 0.22 -5.99
C ILE A 88 -7.19 1.70 -6.21
N LYS A 89 -8.18 2.00 -7.04
CA LYS A 89 -8.72 3.35 -7.18
C LYS A 89 -10.15 3.33 -6.68
N GLY A 90 -10.49 4.29 -5.86
CA GLY A 90 -11.83 4.34 -5.30
C GLY A 90 -12.04 5.58 -4.46
N LYS A 91 -13.23 5.68 -3.93
CA LYS A 91 -13.65 6.81 -3.12
C LYS A 91 -13.38 6.51 -1.65
N ALA A 92 -12.72 7.43 -0.97
CA ALA A 92 -12.54 7.36 0.46
C ALA A 92 -13.79 7.94 1.16
N ARG A 93 -14.32 7.21 2.12
CA ARG A 93 -15.41 7.68 2.98
C ARG A 93 -15.10 7.43 4.44
N GLU A 94 -15.60 8.28 5.29
CA GLU A 94 -15.54 8.04 6.73
C GLU A 94 -16.67 7.11 7.17
N VAL A 95 -16.31 6.15 8.01
CA VAL A 95 -17.27 5.24 8.63
C VAL A 95 -17.88 5.97 9.83
N LYS A 96 -19.14 6.39 9.72
CA LYS A 96 -19.84 7.19 10.75
C LYS A 96 -21.03 6.47 11.38
N GLN A 97 -21.62 5.50 10.69
CA GLN A 97 -22.76 4.76 11.22
C GLN A 97 -22.32 3.89 12.39
N LEU A 98 -23.08 3.92 13.48
CA LEU A 98 -22.71 3.25 14.72
C LEU A 98 -22.36 1.77 14.55
N HIS A 99 -23.15 1.02 13.80
CA HIS A 99 -22.89 -0.40 13.58
C HIS A 99 -21.61 -0.63 12.77
N GLU A 100 -21.32 0.18 11.75
CA GLU A 100 -20.08 0.10 11.00
C GLU A 100 -18.86 0.48 11.86
N VAL A 101 -18.99 1.47 12.73
CA VAL A 101 -17.93 1.85 13.67
C VAL A 101 -17.63 0.70 14.63
N LEU A 102 -18.66 0.05 15.18
CA LEU A 102 -18.48 -1.08 16.10
C LEU A 102 -17.81 -2.26 15.40
N GLU A 103 -18.23 -2.61 14.20
CA GLU A 103 -17.59 -3.65 13.39
C GLU A 103 -16.12 -3.29 13.09
N ALA A 104 -15.84 -2.06 12.72
CA ALA A 104 -14.48 -1.61 12.40
C ALA A 104 -13.56 -1.57 13.63
N LEU A 105 -14.10 -1.30 14.82
CA LEU A 105 -13.33 -1.33 16.08
C LEU A 105 -12.87 -2.76 16.44
N ASP A 106 -13.61 -3.77 16.02
CA ASP A 106 -13.23 -5.18 16.22
C ASP A 106 -12.15 -5.65 15.24
N LEU A 107 -11.85 -4.88 14.20
CA LEU A 107 -10.78 -5.20 13.27
C LEU A 107 -9.41 -5.04 13.94
N PRO A 108 -8.45 -5.97 13.70
CA PRO A 108 -7.12 -5.92 14.29
C PRO A 108 -6.21 -4.86 13.65
N LEU A 109 -6.63 -3.61 13.68
CA LEU A 109 -5.83 -2.47 13.26
C LEU A 109 -4.92 -2.03 14.39
N PHE A 110 -3.61 -2.14 14.18
CA PHE A 110 -2.64 -1.67 15.16
C PHE A 110 -2.67 -0.15 15.28
N PRO A 111 -2.89 0.39 16.50
CA PRO A 111 -2.77 1.82 16.70
C PRO A 111 -1.29 2.22 16.73
N TRP A 112 -0.85 3.01 15.78
CA TRP A 112 0.50 3.57 15.80
C TRP A 112 0.69 4.62 16.90
N HIS A 113 -0.37 5.30 17.26
CA HIS A 113 -0.39 6.26 18.36
C HIS A 113 -1.71 6.17 19.11
N ALA A 114 -1.66 6.32 20.41
CA ALA A 114 -2.82 6.47 21.27
C ALA A 114 -3.43 7.87 21.10
N ALA A 115 -3.86 8.22 19.89
CA ALA A 115 -4.60 9.45 19.66
C ALA A 115 -6.03 9.29 20.20
N PRO A 116 -6.55 10.25 21.00
CA PRO A 116 -7.86 10.13 21.65
C PRO A 116 -9.04 10.17 20.70
N LYS A 117 -8.86 10.60 19.43
CA LYS A 117 -9.90 10.65 18.39
C LYS A 117 -9.38 9.99 17.14
N ARG A 118 -9.93 8.84 16.79
CA ARG A 118 -9.59 8.08 15.59
C ARG A 118 -10.75 8.08 14.64
N ARG A 119 -10.45 8.50 13.42
CA ARG A 119 -11.39 8.39 12.30
C ARG A 119 -11.11 7.07 11.59
N ILE A 120 -12.15 6.37 11.22
CA ILE A 120 -12.08 5.14 10.43
C ILE A 120 -12.45 5.51 9.00
N ILE A 121 -11.54 5.23 8.08
CA ILE A 121 -11.70 5.51 6.66
C ILE A 121 -11.81 4.20 5.92
N ARG A 122 -12.77 4.14 5.00
CA ARG A 122 -12.96 3.01 4.09
C ARG A 122 -12.82 3.49 2.66
N ILE A 123 -12.01 2.77 1.88
CA ILE A 123 -11.90 3.00 0.44
C ILE A 123 -12.82 2.00 -0.25
N GLU A 124 -13.84 2.50 -0.92
CA GLU A 124 -14.74 1.73 -1.76
C GLU A 124 -14.10 1.57 -3.14
N PRO A 125 -13.68 0.37 -3.55
CA PRO A 125 -12.98 0.19 -4.82
C PRO A 125 -13.89 0.41 -6.01
N GLU A 126 -13.43 1.22 -6.96
CA GLU A 126 -14.02 1.34 -8.30
C GLU A 126 -13.22 0.56 -9.33
N ALA A 127 -11.93 0.43 -9.12
CA ALA A 127 -11.03 -0.34 -9.98
C ALA A 127 -9.95 -1.01 -9.15
N VAL A 128 -9.63 -2.24 -9.49
CA VAL A 128 -8.54 -3.02 -8.92
C VAL A 128 -7.68 -3.51 -10.07
N SER A 129 -6.38 -3.25 -10.01
CA SER A 129 -5.42 -3.76 -10.99
C SER A 129 -4.20 -4.33 -10.28
N GLY A 130 -3.76 -5.48 -10.74
CA GLY A 130 -2.56 -6.13 -10.23
C GLY A 130 -1.69 -6.62 -11.37
N ARG A 131 -0.39 -6.62 -11.13
CA ARG A 131 0.59 -7.12 -12.07
C ARG A 131 1.78 -7.75 -11.37
N ARG A 132 2.34 -8.76 -12.01
CA ARG A 132 3.56 -9.42 -11.60
C ARG A 132 4.59 -9.31 -12.72
N PHE A 133 5.83 -9.05 -12.37
CA PHE A 133 6.89 -8.83 -13.35
C PHE A 133 8.25 -9.19 -12.74
N HIS A 134 9.21 -9.50 -13.61
CA HIS A 134 10.59 -9.63 -13.19
C HIS A 134 11.27 -8.27 -13.11
N VAL A 135 11.90 -8.01 -12.00
CA VAL A 135 12.85 -6.92 -11.90
C VAL A 135 14.11 -7.36 -12.63
N LEU A 136 14.49 -6.62 -13.67
CA LEU A 136 15.75 -6.86 -14.35
C LEU A 136 16.88 -6.80 -13.32
N ASP A 137 17.81 -7.76 -13.37
CA ASP A 137 19.01 -7.72 -12.57
C ASP A 137 19.66 -6.35 -12.73
N ALA A 138 19.49 -5.51 -11.74
CA ALA A 138 20.30 -4.32 -11.65
C ALA A 138 21.75 -4.82 -11.64
N PRO A 139 22.66 -4.29 -12.49
CA PRO A 139 24.05 -4.65 -12.41
C PRO A 139 24.44 -4.53 -10.96
N ALA A 140 25.05 -5.61 -10.41
CA ALA A 140 25.37 -5.72 -9.00
C ALA A 140 25.89 -4.36 -8.55
N ARG A 141 25.13 -3.68 -7.71
CA ARG A 141 25.54 -2.38 -7.21
C ARG A 141 26.89 -2.63 -6.56
N HIS A 142 27.91 -2.10 -7.19
CA HIS A 142 29.24 -2.16 -6.61
C HIS A 142 29.13 -1.38 -5.29
N MET A 143 28.89 -2.11 -4.22
CA MET A 143 29.00 -1.51 -2.89
C MET A 143 30.45 -1.05 -2.76
N PRO A 144 30.70 0.23 -2.60
CA PRO A 144 32.07 0.67 -2.35
C PRO A 144 32.57 -0.12 -1.15
N ALA A 145 33.75 -0.74 -1.32
CA ALA A 145 34.36 -1.51 -0.27
C ALA A 145 34.39 -0.66 1.01
N ARG A 146 33.87 -1.21 2.08
CA ARG A 146 33.89 -0.53 3.38
C ARG A 146 35.33 -0.12 3.67
N PRO A 147 35.61 1.15 3.93
CA PRO A 147 36.97 1.55 4.25
C PRO A 147 37.49 0.72 5.44
N PRO A 148 38.76 0.34 5.43
CA PRO A 148 39.32 -0.42 6.53
C PRO A 148 39.11 0.34 7.84
N ARG A 149 38.67 -0.40 8.84
CA ARG A 149 38.52 0.16 10.20
C ARG A 149 39.89 0.71 10.62
N ALA A 150 39.94 1.98 11.00
CA ALA A 150 41.15 2.52 11.60
C ALA A 150 41.51 1.67 12.82
N ALA A 151 42.79 1.28 12.86
CA ALA A 151 43.30 0.58 14.02
C ALA A 151 43.18 1.44 15.26
N PRO A 152 42.82 0.89 16.42
CA PRO A 152 42.82 1.66 17.65
C PRO A 152 44.26 2.07 17.96
N GLU A 153 44.47 3.35 18.18
CA GLU A 153 45.74 3.83 18.76
C GLU A 153 45.90 3.36 20.20
#